data_a2008cc5395db45a32c9a3240f35e4af
#
_entry.id   a2008cc5395db45a32c9a3240f35e4af
#
_cell.length_a   1.000
_cell.length_b   1.000
_cell.length_c   1.000
_cell.angle_alpha   90.00
_cell.angle_beta   90.00
_cell.angle_gamma   90.00
#
_symmetry.space_group_name_H-M   'P 1'
#
loop_
_entity.id
_entity.type
_entity.pdbx_description
1 polymer ?
#
loop_
_entity_poly.entity_id
_entity_poly.type
_entity_poly.pdbx_seq_one_letter_code
_entity_poly.pdbx_strand_id
1 'polypeptide(L)'
;MAIPFNRKQYYVYIMTNKINTVLYTGVTSNLKKRIWENKEKLVDEFTKNYNINKLMFFEIYNDPENAILREKKIKEGPRTKKV
;
A
#
# COMPACT_ATOMS: atom_id res chain seq x y z
N MET A 1 -22.39 -11.17 -18.86
CA MET A 1 -21.98 -10.99 -18.61
C MET A 1 -21.27 -11.11 -17.93
N ALA A 2 -20.81 -11.12 -17.69
CA ALA A 2 -20.19 -11.10 -17.21
C ALA A 2 -19.67 -11.04 -16.54
N ILE A 3 -19.39 -11.31 -15.99
CA ILE A 3 -18.95 -11.06 -15.34
C ILE A 3 -17.87 -10.75 -14.82
N PRO A 4 -17.04 -10.33 -15.10
CA PRO A 4 -15.81 -9.97 -14.61
C PRO A 4 -15.85 -9.13 -13.44
N PHE A 5 -16.96 -8.65 -13.12
CA PHE A 5 -16.98 -7.86 -12.01
C PHE A 5 -16.65 -8.61 -10.79
N ASN A 6 -16.54 -9.90 -10.85
CA ASN A 6 -16.14 -10.57 -9.71
C ASN A 6 -14.70 -10.59 -9.58
N ARG A 7 -13.92 -10.12 -10.52
CA ARG A 7 -12.54 -10.20 -10.46
C ARG A 7 -12.04 -9.26 -9.44
N LYS A 8 -11.23 -9.71 -8.53
CA LYS A 8 -10.66 -8.87 -7.55
C LYS A 8 -9.54 -8.08 -8.11
N GLN A 9 -9.34 -6.89 -7.61
CA GLN A 9 -8.20 -6.10 -7.97
C GLN A 9 -7.37 -5.94 -6.72
N TYR A 10 -6.06 -5.80 -6.90
CA TYR A 10 -5.14 -5.65 -5.81
C TYR A 10 -4.39 -4.35 -5.98
N TYR A 11 -4.13 -3.68 -4.88
CA TYR A 11 -3.50 -2.38 -4.94
C TYR A 11 -2.20 -2.42 -4.18
N VAL A 12 -1.14 -1.91 -4.82
CA VAL A 12 0.11 -1.71 -4.13
C VAL A 12 0.11 -0.24 -3.80
N TYR A 13 0.24 0.10 -2.53
CA TYR A 13 0.11 1.48 -2.14
C TYR A 13 1.25 1.92 -1.26
N ILE A 14 1.52 3.21 -1.23
CA ILE A 14 2.51 3.79 -0.36
C ILE A 14 1.80 4.86 0.44
N MET A 15 1.87 4.75 1.75
CA MET A 15 1.29 5.74 2.63
C MET A 15 2.40 6.37 3.45
N THR A 16 2.15 7.56 3.94
CA THR A 16 3.17 8.29 4.66
C THR A 16 2.51 9.12 5.75
N ASN A 17 3.31 9.76 6.58
CA ASN A 17 2.78 10.62 7.59
C ASN A 17 2.68 12.03 7.01
N LYS A 18 2.16 12.96 7.79
CA LYS A 18 1.90 14.28 7.31
C LYS A 18 3.10 14.98 6.72
N ILE A 19 4.26 14.79 7.27
CA ILE A 19 5.44 15.47 6.80
C ILE A 19 6.34 14.61 5.92
N ASN A 20 5.83 13.47 5.46
CA ASN A 20 6.51 12.63 4.49
C ASN A 20 7.88 12.13 4.97
N THR A 21 8.01 11.84 6.23
CA THR A 21 9.28 11.34 6.74
C THR A 21 9.32 9.83 6.91
N VAL A 22 8.16 9.19 6.91
CA VAL A 22 8.08 7.74 7.07
C VAL A 22 7.22 7.16 5.97
N LEU A 23 7.68 6.14 5.28
CA LEU A 23 6.93 5.52 4.21
C LEU A 23 6.52 4.12 4.60
N TYR A 24 5.33 3.72 4.19
CA TYR A 24 4.81 2.40 4.45
C TYR A 24 4.23 1.85 3.16
N THR A 25 4.71 0.69 2.70
CA THR A 25 4.25 0.09 1.46
C THR A 25 3.49 -1.18 1.79
N GLY A 26 2.35 -1.36 1.15
CA GLY A 26 1.54 -2.55 1.40
C GLY A 26 0.74 -2.96 0.19
N VAL A 27 0.04 -4.07 0.32
CA VAL A 27 -0.82 -4.58 -0.73
C VAL A 27 -2.18 -4.82 -0.10
N THR A 28 -3.24 -4.45 -0.79
CA THR A 28 -4.58 -4.69 -0.28
C THR A 28 -5.55 -4.90 -1.44
N SER A 29 -6.63 -5.60 -1.20
CA SER A 29 -7.66 -5.74 -2.21
C SER A 29 -8.75 -4.68 -2.01
N ASN A 30 -8.64 -3.88 -0.97
CA ASN A 30 -9.63 -2.84 -0.73
C ASN A 30 -8.91 -1.60 -0.24
N LEU A 31 -8.51 -0.75 -1.17
CA LEU A 31 -7.72 0.41 -0.85
C LEU A 31 -8.46 1.42 0.00
N LYS A 32 -9.73 1.66 -0.31
CA LYS A 32 -10.50 2.61 0.46
C LYS A 32 -10.60 2.20 1.92
N LYS A 33 -10.83 0.93 2.15
CA LYS A 33 -10.94 0.45 3.51
C LYS A 33 -9.61 0.58 4.23
N ARG A 34 -8.51 0.30 3.53
CA ARG A 34 -7.20 0.40 4.16
C ARG A 34 -6.87 1.84 4.53
N ILE A 35 -7.22 2.78 3.67
CA ILE A 35 -6.97 4.18 3.95
C ILE A 35 -7.78 4.60 5.16
N TRP A 36 -9.04 4.17 5.22
CA TRP A 36 -9.90 4.51 6.35
C TRP A 36 -9.34 3.92 7.65
N GLU A 37 -8.88 2.68 7.61
CA GLU A 37 -8.33 2.06 8.79
C GLU A 37 -7.09 2.81 9.29
N ASN A 38 -6.26 3.28 8.37
CA ASN A 38 -5.09 4.01 8.77
C ASN A 38 -5.46 5.35 9.40
N LYS A 39 -6.47 6.00 8.88
CA LYS A 39 -6.89 7.26 9.42
C LYS A 39 -7.51 7.09 10.80
N GLU A 40 -8.22 5.99 11.01
CA GLU A 40 -8.84 5.74 12.30
C GLU A 40 -7.88 5.02 13.24
N LYS A 41 -6.64 4.78 12.78
CA LYS A 41 -5.64 4.12 13.59
C LYS A 41 -6.04 2.71 14.00
N LEU A 42 -6.73 2.03 13.08
CA LEU A 42 -7.14 0.66 13.33
C LEU A 42 -6.17 -0.30 12.66
N VAL A 43 -4.90 0.05 12.60
CA VAL A 43 -3.89 -0.76 11.95
C VAL A 43 -2.84 -1.13 12.96
N ASP A 44 -1.74 -1.74 12.50
CA ASP A 44 -0.75 -2.23 13.42
C ASP A 44 -0.06 -1.06 14.12
N GLU A 45 0.74 -1.43 15.10
CA GLU A 45 1.35 -0.44 15.94
C GLU A 45 2.28 0.48 15.20
N PHE A 46 2.98 -0.04 14.22
CA PHE A 46 3.91 0.78 13.46
C PHE A 46 3.20 1.96 12.78
N THR A 47 2.17 1.68 12.00
CA THR A 47 1.49 2.74 11.28
C THR A 47 0.76 3.67 12.22
N LYS A 48 0.27 3.14 13.34
CA LYS A 48 -0.43 3.94 14.29
C LYS A 48 0.51 4.90 14.99
N ASN A 49 1.67 4.43 15.42
CA ASN A 49 2.61 5.24 16.15
C ASN A 49 3.24 6.35 15.30
N TYR A 50 3.40 6.11 14.02
CA TYR A 50 4.00 7.10 13.16
C TYR A 50 2.96 7.94 12.42
N ASN A 51 1.69 7.75 12.74
CA ASN A 51 0.61 8.51 12.12
C ASN A 51 0.65 8.44 10.60
N ILE A 52 0.79 7.23 10.08
CA ILE A 52 0.84 7.02 8.65
C ILE A 52 -0.59 6.96 8.14
N ASN A 53 -1.12 8.08 7.71
CA ASN A 53 -2.51 8.15 7.28
C ASN A 53 -2.71 8.91 5.98
N LYS A 54 -1.64 9.19 5.24
CA LYS A 54 -1.76 9.92 4.01
C LYS A 54 -1.37 9.04 2.85
N LEU A 55 -2.23 8.89 1.85
CA LEU A 55 -1.92 8.08 0.69
C LEU A 55 -1.05 8.89 -0.25
N MET A 56 0.11 8.33 -0.61
CA MET A 56 1.03 9.01 -1.46
C MET A 56 0.99 8.47 -2.87
N PHE A 57 0.75 7.19 -3.03
CA PHE A 57 0.85 6.57 -4.34
C PHE A 57 0.16 5.22 -4.33
N PHE A 58 -0.39 4.80 -5.45
CA PHE A 58 -0.90 3.43 -5.55
C PHE A 58 -0.88 2.97 -7.00
N GLU A 59 -0.85 1.65 -7.16
CA GLU A 59 -0.93 1.01 -8.46
C GLU A 59 -1.96 -0.11 -8.35
N ILE A 60 -2.61 -0.43 -9.46
CA ILE A 60 -3.64 -1.47 -9.47
C ILE A 60 -3.14 -2.67 -10.24
N TYR A 61 -3.37 -3.86 -9.69
CA TYR A 61 -2.99 -5.10 -10.34
C TYR A 61 -4.18 -6.04 -10.35
N ASN A 62 -4.24 -6.92 -11.34
CA ASN A 62 -5.34 -7.86 -11.44
C ASN A 62 -5.07 -9.16 -10.70
N ASP A 63 -3.85 -9.39 -10.27
CA ASP A 63 -3.54 -10.62 -9.56
C ASP A 63 -2.63 -10.31 -8.38
N PRO A 64 -2.67 -11.15 -7.35
CA PRO A 64 -1.90 -10.88 -6.15
C PRO A 64 -0.41 -11.08 -6.33
N GLU A 65 -0.02 -12.00 -7.19
CA GLU A 65 1.39 -12.29 -7.36
C GLU A 65 2.17 -11.10 -7.85
N ASN A 66 1.67 -10.44 -8.88
CA ASN A 66 2.35 -9.29 -9.40
C ASN A 66 2.32 -8.12 -8.44
N ALA A 67 1.23 -8.01 -7.70
CA ALA A 67 1.14 -6.96 -6.70
C ALA A 67 2.20 -7.16 -5.62
N ILE A 68 2.36 -8.38 -5.16
CA ILE A 68 3.33 -8.67 -4.12
C ILE A 68 4.76 -8.46 -4.63
N LEU A 69 5.01 -8.82 -5.89
CA LEU A 69 6.33 -8.60 -6.45
C LEU A 69 6.64 -7.12 -6.53
N ARG A 70 5.65 -6.34 -6.89
CA ARG A 70 5.85 -4.90 -6.98
C ARG A 70 6.11 -4.31 -5.60
N GLU A 71 5.37 -4.78 -4.62
CA GLU A 71 5.54 -4.31 -3.26
C GLU A 71 6.97 -4.57 -2.79
N LYS A 72 7.48 -5.76 -3.08
CA LYS A 72 8.83 -6.09 -2.69
C LYS A 72 9.85 -5.21 -3.38
N LYS A 73 9.63 -4.93 -4.66
CA LYS A 73 10.53 -4.08 -5.37
C LYS A 73 10.55 -2.67 -4.79
N ILE A 74 9.42 -2.16 -4.44
CA ILE A 74 9.33 -0.83 -3.87
C ILE A 74 10.02 -0.80 -2.51
N LYS A 75 9.83 -1.86 -1.71
CA LYS A 75 10.44 -1.90 -0.40
C LYS A 75 11.96 -2.00 -0.49
N GLU A 76 12.44 -2.69 -1.50
CA GLU A 76 13.87 -2.78 -1.68
C GLU A 76 14.41 -1.43 -2.02
N GLY A 77 13.59 -0.63 -2.67
CA GLY A 77 13.97 0.71 -2.97
C GLY A 77 15.17 0.79 -3.87
N PRO A 78 15.71 1.92 -3.93
CA PRO A 78 16.87 2.14 -4.76
C PRO A 78 18.13 1.80 -4.03
N ARG A 79 18.15 0.71 -3.34
CA ARG A 79 19.27 0.38 -2.60
C ARG A 79 20.47 0.19 -3.43
N THR A 80 20.33 0.06 -4.66
CA THR A 80 21.47 -0.12 -5.43
C THR A 80 22.39 1.02 -5.31
N LYS A 81 21.84 2.14 -5.04
CA LYS A 81 22.67 3.17 -4.94
C LYS A 81 23.39 3.20 -3.75
N LYS A 82 23.08 2.52 -2.88
CA LYS A 82 23.73 2.61 -1.78
C LYS A 82 24.91 1.98 -1.88
N VAL A 83 25.07 1.41 -2.61
CA VAL A 83 26.15 0.72 -2.68
C VAL A 83 27.11 1.21 -2.69
#